data_1b21a762b210196bededd4879d4b3a5f
#
_entry.id   1b21a762b210196bededd4879d4b3a5f
#
_cell.length_a   1.000
_cell.length_b   1.000
_cell.length_c   1.000
_cell.angle_alpha   90.00
_cell.angle_beta   90.00
_cell.angle_gamma   90.00
#
_symmetry.space_group_name_H-M   'P 1'
#
loop_
_entity.id
_entity.type
_entity.pdbx_description
1 polymer ?
#
loop_
_entity_poly.entity_id
_entity_poly.type
_entity_poly.pdbx_seq_one_letter_code
_entity_poly.pdbx_strand_id
1 'polypeptide(L)'
;MTSQVTEVLWYKDQEYALCTEPLSLYLEKNSKIEFESPHTACWRGYIGTWAIKGTPDKGYGLYLIELLGYQNGKAELTIKDVFPDSPHGVFAHWFSGELRCPIGEQLKHVHMGYGSTYERDLILEIKRGLLIKESYIENT
;
A
#
# COMPACT_ATOMS: atom_id res chain seq x y z
N MET A 1 -20.84 7.57 -1.08
CA MET A 1 -19.65 6.70 -0.96
C MET A 1 -18.56 7.42 -0.18
N THR A 2 -17.76 6.69 0.52
CA THR A 2 -16.75 7.23 1.42
C THR A 2 -15.36 7.08 0.80
N SER A 3 -14.46 8.07 1.03
CA SER A 3 -13.05 7.92 0.66
C SER A 3 -12.45 6.75 1.43
N GLN A 4 -11.58 5.99 0.79
CA GLN A 4 -10.96 4.83 1.41
C GLN A 4 -9.76 5.21 2.27
N VAL A 5 -9.58 4.51 3.38
CA VAL A 5 -8.39 4.60 4.23
C VAL A 5 -7.18 4.15 3.39
N THR A 6 -6.11 4.92 3.40
CA THR A 6 -4.91 4.61 2.64
C THR A 6 -4.07 3.52 3.30
N GLU A 7 -3.22 2.88 2.51
CA GLU A 7 -2.09 2.11 3.03
C GLU A 7 -1.02 3.08 3.54
N VAL A 8 0.05 2.57 4.12
CA VAL A 8 1.17 3.37 4.62
C VAL A 8 2.45 2.92 3.91
N LEU A 9 3.27 3.88 3.49
CA LEU A 9 4.56 3.60 2.88
C LEU A 9 5.66 4.40 3.59
N TRP A 10 6.72 3.68 3.99
CA TRP A 10 7.96 4.29 4.47
C TRP A 10 8.97 4.34 3.34
N TYR A 11 9.43 5.54 3.03
CA TYR A 11 10.39 5.77 1.95
C TYR A 11 11.35 6.89 2.34
N LYS A 12 12.65 6.62 2.29
CA LYS A 12 13.70 7.56 2.69
C LYS A 12 13.46 8.14 4.09
N ASP A 13 13.12 7.26 5.04
CA ASP A 13 12.85 7.60 6.44
C ASP A 13 11.64 8.52 6.66
N GLN A 14 10.75 8.62 5.68
CA GLN A 14 9.54 9.41 5.75
C GLN A 14 8.31 8.56 5.51
N GLU A 15 7.27 8.78 6.31
CA GLU A 15 5.99 8.09 6.16
C GLU A 15 5.10 8.83 5.16
N TYR A 16 4.52 8.07 4.24
CA TYR A 16 3.58 8.56 3.23
C TYR A 16 2.26 7.79 3.31
N ALA A 17 1.16 8.48 3.00
CA ALA A 17 -0.09 7.80 2.67
C ALA A 17 0.08 7.15 1.29
N LEU A 18 -0.27 5.88 1.16
CA LEU A 18 -0.15 5.15 -0.09
C LEU A 18 -1.53 4.86 -0.66
N CYS A 19 -1.83 5.41 -1.83
CA CYS A 19 -3.11 5.24 -2.53
C CYS A 19 -3.10 4.10 -3.53
N THR A 20 -2.21 3.14 -3.36
CA THR A 20 -2.14 1.91 -4.15
C THR A 20 -2.29 0.73 -3.21
N GLU A 21 -2.83 -0.38 -3.68
CA GLU A 21 -3.05 -1.58 -2.87
C GLU A 21 -2.28 -2.77 -3.44
N PRO A 22 -0.95 -2.83 -3.21
CA PRO A 22 -0.13 -3.88 -3.84
C PRO A 22 -0.49 -5.30 -3.41
N LEU A 23 -1.00 -5.48 -2.19
CA LEU A 23 -1.37 -6.81 -1.70
C LEU A 23 -2.60 -7.37 -2.40
N SER A 24 -3.50 -6.51 -2.89
CA SER A 24 -4.73 -6.97 -3.56
C SER A 24 -4.45 -7.87 -4.76
N LEU A 25 -3.40 -7.57 -5.52
CA LEU A 25 -3.01 -8.40 -6.66
C LEU A 25 -2.55 -9.81 -6.23
N TYR A 26 -1.84 -9.90 -5.11
CA TYR A 26 -1.44 -11.18 -4.56
C TYR A 26 -2.65 -11.97 -4.07
N LEU A 27 -3.56 -11.31 -3.35
CA LEU A 27 -4.75 -11.96 -2.78
C LEU A 27 -5.69 -12.51 -3.84
N GLU A 28 -5.83 -11.84 -4.97
CA GLU A 28 -6.66 -12.32 -6.08
C GLU A 28 -6.25 -13.69 -6.58
N LYS A 29 -4.96 -14.00 -6.55
CA LYS A 29 -4.41 -15.24 -7.11
C LYS A 29 -4.13 -16.31 -6.06
N ASN A 30 -3.87 -15.91 -4.82
CA ASN A 30 -3.31 -16.81 -3.81
C ASN A 30 -4.11 -16.87 -2.51
N SER A 31 -5.20 -16.12 -2.38
CA SER A 31 -5.85 -15.98 -1.09
C SER A 31 -6.63 -17.22 -0.66
N LYS A 32 -6.36 -17.66 0.56
CA LYS A 32 -7.20 -18.59 1.32
C LYS A 32 -7.88 -17.86 2.47
N ILE A 33 -7.61 -16.55 2.61
CA ILE A 33 -8.10 -15.72 3.70
C ILE A 33 -9.01 -14.66 3.11
N GLU A 34 -10.20 -14.52 3.68
CA GLU A 34 -11.13 -13.47 3.32
C GLU A 34 -11.10 -12.38 4.38
N PHE A 35 -10.80 -11.16 3.94
CA PHE A 35 -10.88 -9.99 4.81
C PHE A 35 -12.28 -9.42 4.75
N GLU A 36 -12.77 -8.95 5.89
CA GLU A 36 -14.09 -8.35 6.00
C GLU A 36 -13.98 -6.85 6.17
N SER A 37 -14.81 -6.09 5.47
CA SER A 37 -14.86 -4.65 5.60
C SER A 37 -15.41 -4.27 6.98
N PRO A 38 -14.63 -3.56 7.84
CA PRO A 38 -15.10 -3.14 9.15
C PRO A 38 -16.05 -1.94 9.07
N HIS A 39 -15.91 -1.13 8.01
CA HIS A 39 -16.74 0.05 7.77
C HIS A 39 -16.54 0.53 6.33
N THR A 40 -17.33 1.52 5.90
CA THR A 40 -17.33 1.99 4.51
C THR A 40 -16.01 2.61 4.04
N ALA A 41 -15.16 3.07 4.96
CA ALA A 41 -13.85 3.65 4.62
C ALA A 41 -12.74 2.60 4.43
N CYS A 42 -13.03 1.31 4.62
CA CYS A 42 -12.05 0.24 4.42
C CYS A 42 -12.72 -0.98 3.78
N TRP A 43 -13.08 -0.85 2.50
CA TRP A 43 -13.78 -1.92 1.76
C TRP A 43 -12.93 -3.17 1.58
N ARG A 44 -11.63 -3.02 1.40
CA ARG A 44 -10.74 -4.16 1.19
C ARG A 44 -10.54 -5.02 2.44
N GLY A 45 -10.89 -4.47 3.62
CA GLY A 45 -10.84 -5.20 4.88
C GLY A 45 -9.45 -5.37 5.47
N TYR A 46 -8.44 -4.65 4.96
CA TYR A 46 -7.08 -4.68 5.52
C TYR A 46 -6.36 -3.36 5.29
N ILE A 47 -5.32 -3.13 6.08
CA ILE A 47 -4.42 -1.99 5.90
C ILE A 47 -3.00 -2.54 5.94
N GLY A 48 -2.24 -2.34 4.87
CA GLY A 48 -0.84 -2.74 4.81
C GLY A 48 0.09 -1.58 5.09
N THR A 49 1.18 -1.87 5.78
CA THR A 49 2.29 -0.95 5.96
C THR A 49 3.47 -1.48 5.16
N TRP A 50 3.99 -0.65 4.28
CA TRP A 50 5.01 -1.00 3.30
C TRP A 50 6.27 -0.19 3.52
N ALA A 51 7.40 -0.68 3.02
CA ALA A 51 8.66 0.06 3.06
C ALA A 51 9.46 -0.21 1.80
N ILE A 52 10.16 0.81 1.34
CA ILE A 52 11.18 0.66 0.30
C ILE A 52 12.50 0.44 1.02
N LYS A 53 13.11 -0.72 0.83
CA LYS A 53 14.36 -1.14 1.49
C LYS A 53 15.37 -1.62 0.48
N GLY A 54 16.63 -1.44 0.79
CA GLY A 54 17.71 -1.94 -0.06
C GLY A 54 19.01 -1.18 0.16
N THR A 55 19.91 -1.37 -0.79
CA THR A 55 21.20 -0.68 -0.82
C THR A 55 21.47 -0.19 -2.24
N PRO A 56 22.35 0.82 -2.41
CA PRO A 56 22.71 1.28 -3.75
C PRO A 56 23.30 0.17 -4.64
N ASP A 57 23.99 -0.80 -4.03
CA ASP A 57 24.63 -1.89 -4.77
C ASP A 57 23.63 -2.94 -5.27
N LYS A 58 22.63 -3.26 -4.46
CA LYS A 58 21.67 -4.34 -4.75
C LYS A 58 20.32 -3.84 -5.22
N GLY A 59 20.12 -2.52 -5.18
CA GLY A 59 18.85 -1.88 -5.51
C GLY A 59 17.89 -1.84 -4.34
N TYR A 60 16.75 -1.21 -4.57
CA TYR A 60 15.70 -1.03 -3.57
C TYR A 60 14.46 -1.80 -3.98
N GLY A 61 13.76 -2.34 -3.01
CA GLY A 61 12.55 -3.12 -3.25
C GLY A 61 11.41 -2.75 -2.32
N LEU A 62 10.22 -3.14 -2.73
CA LEU A 62 9.00 -2.95 -1.95
C LEU A 62 8.78 -4.15 -1.03
N TYR A 63 8.62 -3.87 0.27
CA TYR A 63 8.36 -4.89 1.28
C TYR A 63 7.09 -4.59 2.05
N LEU A 64 6.27 -5.61 2.26
CA LEU A 64 5.17 -5.53 3.22
C LEU A 64 5.76 -5.80 4.60
N ILE A 65 5.67 -4.82 5.50
CA ILE A 65 6.28 -4.94 6.84
C ILE A 65 5.27 -5.14 7.97
N GLU A 66 4.04 -4.69 7.77
CA GLU A 66 2.95 -4.92 8.71
C GLU A 66 1.64 -5.09 7.96
N LEU A 67 0.74 -5.87 8.51
CA LEU A 67 -0.60 -6.06 7.99
C LEU A 67 -1.59 -6.08 9.14
N LEU A 68 -2.65 -5.29 9.00
CA LEU A 68 -3.80 -5.30 9.90
C LEU A 68 -5.01 -5.70 9.07
N GLY A 69 -5.48 -6.92 9.28
CA GLY A 69 -6.64 -7.44 8.56
C GLY A 69 -7.85 -7.58 9.46
N TYR A 70 -9.03 -7.36 8.90
CA TYR A 70 -10.29 -7.44 9.63
C TYR A 70 -11.04 -8.71 9.30
N GLN A 71 -11.56 -9.36 10.34
CA GLN A 71 -12.40 -10.55 10.23
C GLN A 71 -13.34 -10.56 11.42
N ASN A 72 -14.61 -10.88 11.18
CA ASN A 72 -15.66 -10.90 12.22
C ASN A 72 -15.76 -9.56 12.98
N GLY A 73 -15.55 -8.44 12.28
CA GLY A 73 -15.64 -7.10 12.86
C GLY A 73 -14.45 -6.70 13.73
N LYS A 74 -13.39 -7.52 13.78
CA LYS A 74 -12.22 -7.29 14.61
C LYS A 74 -10.94 -7.30 13.79
N ALA A 75 -9.94 -6.54 14.24
CA ALA A 75 -8.60 -6.51 13.65
C ALA A 75 -7.79 -7.70 14.17
N GLU A 76 -7.96 -8.86 13.56
CA GLU A 76 -7.40 -10.14 14.03
C GLU A 76 -6.31 -10.73 13.16
N LEU A 77 -6.25 -10.34 11.88
CA LEU A 77 -5.33 -10.95 10.93
C LEU A 77 -4.06 -10.12 10.79
N THR A 78 -2.92 -10.81 10.70
CA THR A 78 -1.60 -10.19 10.58
C THR A 78 -0.85 -10.75 9.37
N ILE A 79 0.37 -10.25 9.15
CA ILE A 79 1.22 -10.67 8.04
C ILE A 79 1.47 -12.19 8.05
N LYS A 80 1.64 -12.80 9.21
CA LYS A 80 1.91 -14.25 9.29
C LYS A 80 0.70 -15.11 8.92
N ASP A 81 -0.52 -14.56 8.95
CA ASP A 81 -1.71 -15.29 8.50
C ASP A 81 -1.73 -15.45 6.99
N VAL A 82 -1.18 -14.49 6.26
CA VAL A 82 -1.07 -14.53 4.80
C VAL A 82 0.27 -15.11 4.35
N PHE A 83 1.33 -14.79 5.06
CA PHE A 83 2.71 -15.23 4.75
C PHE A 83 3.35 -15.88 5.98
N PRO A 84 2.96 -17.13 6.31
CA PRO A 84 3.46 -17.77 7.54
C PRO A 84 4.97 -17.97 7.58
N ASP A 85 5.62 -18.05 6.42
CA ASP A 85 7.06 -18.22 6.33
C ASP A 85 7.86 -16.91 6.44
N SER A 86 7.16 -15.76 6.45
CA SER A 86 7.80 -14.44 6.44
C SER A 86 7.06 -13.47 7.37
N PRO A 87 6.96 -13.78 8.67
CA PRO A 87 6.11 -13.01 9.60
C PRO A 87 6.62 -11.60 9.88
N HIS A 88 7.88 -11.28 9.55
CA HIS A 88 8.49 -9.98 9.82
C HIS A 88 8.68 -9.10 8.59
N GLY A 89 8.28 -9.57 7.43
CA GLY A 89 8.36 -8.79 6.20
C GLY A 89 8.44 -9.66 4.96
N VAL A 90 7.81 -9.21 3.90
CA VAL A 90 7.71 -9.95 2.65
C VAL A 90 8.09 -9.06 1.48
N PHE A 91 9.05 -9.51 0.68
CA PHE A 91 9.37 -8.83 -0.58
C PHE A 91 8.21 -8.99 -1.58
N ALA A 92 7.73 -7.88 -2.11
CA ALA A 92 6.55 -7.85 -2.99
C ALA A 92 6.90 -8.20 -4.44
N HIS A 93 7.48 -9.38 -4.67
CA HIS A 93 7.93 -9.84 -5.99
C HIS A 93 6.80 -9.93 -7.02
N TRP A 94 5.55 -10.04 -6.58
CA TRP A 94 4.37 -10.14 -7.45
C TRP A 94 3.92 -8.80 -8.02
N PHE A 95 4.40 -7.68 -7.46
CA PHE A 95 3.88 -6.37 -7.81
C PHE A 95 4.71 -5.68 -8.89
N SER A 96 4.04 -5.25 -9.93
CA SER A 96 4.56 -4.33 -10.96
C SER A 96 3.52 -3.26 -11.21
N GLY A 97 3.90 -2.00 -11.12
CA GLY A 97 2.98 -0.90 -11.28
C GLY A 97 3.51 0.35 -10.59
N GLU A 98 2.65 1.32 -10.42
CA GLU A 98 3.01 2.58 -9.79
C GLU A 98 2.44 2.68 -8.39
N LEU A 99 3.27 3.14 -7.45
CA LEU A 99 2.82 3.52 -6.11
C LEU A 99 2.55 5.02 -6.12
N ARG A 100 1.36 5.41 -5.70
CA ARG A 100 0.98 6.82 -5.63
C ARG A 100 0.91 7.28 -4.18
N CYS A 101 1.68 8.31 -3.86
CA CYS A 101 1.72 8.91 -2.52
C CYS A 101 1.38 10.39 -2.63
N PRO A 102 0.18 10.82 -2.26
CA PRO A 102 -0.19 12.24 -2.32
C PRO A 102 0.59 13.05 -1.27
N ILE A 103 1.00 14.25 -1.66
CA ILE A 103 1.82 15.14 -0.83
C ILE A 103 1.23 16.54 -0.83
N GLY A 104 1.31 17.22 0.31
CA GLY A 104 0.89 18.59 0.46
C GLY A 104 -0.59 18.71 0.82
N GLU A 105 -1.18 19.88 0.59
CA GLU A 105 -2.56 20.13 0.93
C GLU A 105 -3.52 19.52 -0.08
N GLN A 106 -4.68 19.11 0.41
CA GLN A 106 -5.74 18.59 -0.42
C GLN A 106 -6.35 19.70 -1.26
N LEU A 107 -6.34 19.53 -2.58
CA LEU A 107 -6.90 20.51 -3.52
C LEU A 107 -8.36 20.23 -3.81
N LYS A 108 -8.74 18.97 -3.89
CA LYS A 108 -10.10 18.55 -4.18
C LYS A 108 -10.44 17.29 -3.40
N HIS A 109 -11.53 17.35 -2.65
CA HIS A 109 -12.03 16.18 -1.91
C HIS A 109 -13.04 15.42 -2.78
N VAL A 110 -12.83 14.13 -2.90
CA VAL A 110 -13.74 13.22 -3.60
C VAL A 110 -14.10 12.08 -2.67
N HIS A 111 -15.40 11.88 -2.45
CA HIS A 111 -15.93 10.86 -1.53
C HIS A 111 -15.99 9.45 -2.14
N MET A 112 -15.04 9.12 -3.01
CA MET A 112 -15.02 7.82 -3.67
C MET A 112 -13.58 7.32 -3.83
N GLY A 113 -13.27 6.21 -3.17
CA GLY A 113 -11.95 5.57 -3.26
C GLY A 113 -10.81 6.51 -2.90
N TYR A 114 -9.85 6.63 -3.78
CA TYR A 114 -8.67 7.51 -3.63
C TYR A 114 -8.73 8.69 -4.61
N GLY A 115 -9.94 9.16 -4.94
CA GLY A 115 -10.14 10.18 -5.95
C GLY A 115 -9.76 11.60 -5.57
N SER A 116 -9.54 11.89 -4.27
CA SER A 116 -9.12 13.22 -3.82
C SER A 116 -7.76 13.59 -4.37
N THR A 117 -7.57 14.86 -4.73
CA THR A 117 -6.30 15.35 -5.27
C THR A 117 -5.58 16.24 -4.27
N TYR A 118 -4.27 16.22 -4.32
CA TYR A 118 -3.37 16.97 -3.46
C TYR A 118 -2.42 17.82 -4.31
N GLU A 119 -1.61 18.67 -3.68
CA GLU A 119 -0.70 19.57 -4.40
C GLU A 119 0.20 18.84 -5.38
N ARG A 120 0.70 17.66 -4.99
CA ARG A 120 1.52 16.81 -5.85
C ARG A 120 1.38 15.35 -5.46
N ASP A 121 1.83 14.47 -6.34
CA ASP A 121 1.92 13.05 -6.07
C ASP A 121 3.36 12.58 -6.27
N LEU A 122 3.87 11.85 -5.30
CA LEU A 122 5.10 11.07 -5.46
C LEU A 122 4.70 9.77 -6.16
N ILE A 123 5.34 9.47 -7.27
CA ILE A 123 5.10 8.25 -8.04
C ILE A 123 6.36 7.40 -8.02
N LEU A 124 6.23 6.18 -7.51
CA LEU A 124 7.31 5.20 -7.51
C LEU A 124 6.93 4.07 -8.45
N GLU A 125 7.72 3.89 -9.49
CA GLU A 125 7.48 2.82 -10.45
C GLU A 125 8.20 1.56 -9.99
N ILE A 126 7.44 0.48 -9.83
CA ILE A 126 7.91 -0.81 -9.32
C ILE A 126 7.81 -1.85 -10.43
N LYS A 127 8.83 -2.66 -10.58
CA LYS A 127 8.81 -3.80 -11.50
C LYS A 127 9.29 -5.04 -10.77
N ARG A 128 8.39 -6.02 -10.65
CA ARG A 128 8.61 -7.28 -9.91
C ARG A 128 9.17 -7.02 -8.52
N GLY A 129 8.59 -6.03 -7.84
CA GLY A 129 8.97 -5.64 -6.50
C GLY A 129 10.12 -4.66 -6.40
N LEU A 130 10.85 -4.41 -7.49
CA LEU A 130 12.02 -3.52 -7.49
C LEU A 130 11.67 -2.10 -7.92
N LEU A 131 12.20 -1.13 -7.19
CA LEU A 131 12.03 0.29 -7.52
C LEU A 131 12.90 0.63 -8.71
N ILE A 132 12.27 1.10 -9.80
CA ILE A 132 12.98 1.44 -11.03
C ILE A 132 12.96 2.93 -11.37
N LYS A 133 11.99 3.69 -10.81
CA LYS A 133 11.90 5.12 -11.10
C LYS A 133 11.13 5.85 -10.01
N GLU A 134 11.60 7.07 -9.71
CA GLU A 134 10.92 8.01 -8.84
C GLU A 134 10.57 9.27 -9.64
N SER A 135 9.35 9.75 -9.50
CA SER A 135 8.91 10.99 -10.15
C SER A 135 7.86 11.69 -9.32
N TYR A 136 7.62 12.96 -9.66
CA TYR A 136 6.57 13.77 -9.02
C TYR A 136 5.63 14.30 -10.08
N ILE A 137 4.34 14.30 -9.78
CA ILE A 137 3.31 14.90 -10.61
C ILE A 137 2.78 16.12 -9.88
N GLU A 138 2.88 17.29 -10.48
CA GLU A 138 2.33 18.52 -9.93
C GLU A 138 0.87 18.65 -10.34
N ASN A 139 -0.01 18.89 -9.37
CA ASN A 139 -1.46 18.96 -9.60
C ASN A 139 -2.01 20.40 -9.53
N THR A 140 -1.13 21.35 -9.28
CA THR A 140 -1.50 22.77 -9.23
C THR A 140 -1.25 23.48 -10.56
#